data_9b77000887069ce65a734bf6f3132f66
#
_entry.id   9b77000887069ce65a734bf6f3132f66
#
_cell.length_a   1.000
_cell.length_b   1.000
_cell.length_c   1.000
_cell.angle_alpha   90.00
_cell.angle_beta   90.00
_cell.angle_gamma   90.00
#
_symmetry.space_group_name_H-M   'P 1'
#
loop_
_entity.id
_entity.type
_entity.pdbx_description
1 polymer ?
#
loop_
_entity_poly.entity_id
_entity_poly.type
_entity_poly.pdbx_seq_one_letter_code
_entity_poly.pdbx_strand_id
1 'polypeptide(L)'
;IFLSALRDMFKNTPKRQCIVFTGPPNTGKSYFVFSLINFLQGKVVSFMNAKSHFWLQPLADTKFGFLDDATDACWTFIDTYMRNGLDGTPVCLDSKHRNPIQIRLPALFITSNVDVDKETKYSYLHSRLKVFHFHKKMPLDGHGNPLYPITDANWNSFFTKLEKQLDICRSPESDNGESERPFRCCAGEPAGTL
;
A
#
# COMPACT_ATOMS: atom_id res chain seq x y z
N ILE A 1 10.61 -3.49 13.00
CA ILE A 1 9.49 -2.51 12.87
C ILE A 1 8.82 -2.64 11.49
N PHE A 2 9.57 -2.57 10.36
CA PHE A 2 8.97 -2.66 9.01
C PHE A 2 8.29 -4.01 8.75
N LEU A 3 8.93 -5.12 9.10
CA LEU A 3 8.35 -6.46 8.97
C LEU A 3 7.07 -6.63 9.78
N SER A 4 7.02 -6.09 11.00
CA SER A 4 5.79 -6.11 11.80
C SER A 4 4.67 -5.33 11.13
N ALA A 5 4.98 -4.16 10.55
CA ALA A 5 4.00 -3.37 9.83
C ALA A 5 3.47 -4.09 8.58
N LEU A 6 4.34 -4.75 7.81
CA LEU A 6 3.92 -5.57 6.66
C LEU A 6 3.04 -6.75 7.08
N ARG A 7 3.42 -7.44 8.15
CA ARG A 7 2.63 -8.55 8.67
C ARG A 7 1.23 -8.10 9.09
N ASP A 8 1.14 -7.00 9.85
CA ASP A 8 -0.14 -6.46 10.30
C ASP A 8 -1.01 -6.03 9.11
N MET A 9 -0.39 -5.44 8.09
CA MET A 9 -1.02 -5.06 6.82
C MET A 9 -1.54 -6.29 6.06
N PHE A 10 -0.74 -7.34 5.92
CA PHE A 10 -1.13 -8.56 5.20
C PHE A 10 -2.25 -9.32 5.92
N LYS A 11 -2.30 -9.22 7.26
CA LYS A 11 -3.40 -9.78 8.08
C LYS A 11 -4.66 -8.92 8.08
N ASN A 12 -4.67 -7.80 7.37
CA ASN A 12 -5.77 -6.83 7.38
C ASN A 12 -6.14 -6.37 8.80
N THR A 13 -5.15 -6.21 9.68
CA THR A 13 -5.36 -5.74 11.04
C THR A 13 -5.99 -4.34 11.02
N PRO A 14 -7.12 -4.12 11.72
CA PRO A 14 -7.78 -2.80 11.75
C PRO A 14 -6.80 -1.68 12.15
N LYS A 15 -6.88 -0.53 11.47
CA LYS A 15 -5.99 0.62 11.66
C LYS A 15 -4.50 0.35 11.38
N ARG A 16 -4.16 -0.76 10.73
CA ARG A 16 -2.78 -1.14 10.37
C ARG A 16 -2.62 -1.41 8.86
N GLN A 17 -3.57 -0.94 8.08
CA GLN A 17 -3.62 -1.20 6.64
C GLN A 17 -2.96 -0.10 5.79
N CYS A 18 -2.33 0.90 6.43
CA CYS A 18 -1.69 2.00 5.71
C CYS A 18 -0.24 2.21 6.17
N ILE A 19 0.68 2.05 5.24
CA ILE A 19 2.11 2.33 5.44
C ILE A 19 2.50 3.56 4.62
N VAL A 20 3.13 4.53 5.29
CA VAL A 20 3.56 5.79 4.69
C VAL A 20 5.09 5.86 4.67
N PHE A 21 5.65 6.25 3.53
CA PHE A 21 7.05 6.57 3.38
C PHE A 21 7.19 8.08 3.15
N THR A 22 7.79 8.78 4.10
CA THR A 22 7.95 10.22 4.05
C THR A 22 9.42 10.64 4.06
N GLY A 23 9.70 11.85 3.66
CA GLY A 23 11.03 12.45 3.66
C GLY A 23 11.30 13.34 2.46
N PRO A 24 12.50 13.93 2.36
CA PRO A 24 12.87 14.86 1.30
C PRO A 24 12.76 14.24 -0.11
N PRO A 25 12.73 15.05 -1.16
CA PRO A 25 12.79 14.56 -2.53
C PRO A 25 14.12 13.82 -2.79
N ASN A 26 14.10 12.94 -3.80
CA ASN A 26 15.26 12.15 -4.25
C ASN A 26 15.82 11.16 -3.21
N THR A 27 15.01 10.72 -2.25
CA THR A 27 15.39 9.69 -1.28
C THR A 27 15.01 8.27 -1.71
N GLY A 28 14.38 8.10 -2.90
CA GLY A 28 14.02 6.79 -3.43
C GLY A 28 12.69 6.21 -2.91
N LYS A 29 11.85 7.00 -2.22
CA LYS A 29 10.55 6.54 -1.69
C LYS A 29 9.69 5.90 -2.77
N SER A 30 9.38 6.67 -3.82
CA SER A 30 8.53 6.20 -4.92
C SER A 30 9.15 5.01 -5.64
N TYR A 31 10.47 5.02 -5.87
CA TYR A 31 11.19 3.91 -6.47
C TYR A 31 11.01 2.61 -5.66
N PHE A 32 11.23 2.68 -4.34
CA PHE A 32 11.07 1.55 -3.43
C PHE A 32 9.63 1.02 -3.45
N VAL A 33 8.64 1.91 -3.26
CA VAL A 33 7.23 1.49 -3.20
C VAL A 33 6.76 0.99 -4.55
N PHE A 34 7.18 1.62 -5.65
CA PHE A 34 6.80 1.20 -7.00
C PHE A 34 7.27 -0.21 -7.31
N SER A 35 8.54 -0.54 -6.94
CA SER A 35 9.07 -1.89 -7.10
C SER A 35 8.28 -2.92 -6.30
N LEU A 36 7.90 -2.59 -5.06
CA LEU A 36 7.10 -3.46 -4.20
C LEU A 36 5.68 -3.66 -4.76
N ILE A 37 5.02 -2.59 -5.17
CA ILE A 37 3.66 -2.64 -5.70
C ILE A 37 3.57 -3.44 -7.00
N ASN A 38 4.56 -3.31 -7.88
CA ASN A 38 4.65 -4.10 -9.10
C ASN A 38 4.79 -5.59 -8.76
N PHE A 39 5.68 -5.94 -7.84
CA PHE A 39 5.84 -7.31 -7.37
C PHE A 39 4.55 -7.88 -6.75
N LEU A 40 3.83 -7.10 -5.95
CA LEU A 40 2.57 -7.49 -5.32
C LEU A 40 1.36 -7.41 -6.28
N GLN A 41 1.55 -7.00 -7.54
CA GLN A 41 0.49 -6.79 -8.53
C GLN A 41 -0.61 -5.84 -8.04
N GLY A 42 -0.21 -4.81 -7.29
CA GLY A 42 -1.10 -3.77 -6.79
C GLY A 42 -1.50 -2.76 -7.85
N LYS A 43 -2.34 -1.80 -7.46
CA LYS A 43 -2.79 -0.69 -8.32
C LYS A 43 -2.26 0.64 -7.81
N VAL A 44 -1.84 1.47 -8.75
CA VAL A 44 -1.40 2.85 -8.48
C VAL A 44 -2.56 3.80 -8.70
N VAL A 45 -2.77 4.70 -7.77
CA VAL A 45 -3.72 5.81 -7.87
C VAL A 45 -2.99 7.13 -7.69
N SER A 46 -3.49 8.18 -8.33
CA SER A 46 -2.91 9.52 -8.25
C SER A 46 -3.94 10.54 -7.85
N PHE A 47 -3.59 11.38 -6.87
CA PHE A 47 -4.44 12.48 -6.44
C PHE A 47 -4.59 13.58 -7.50
N MET A 48 -3.74 13.60 -8.53
CA MET A 48 -3.93 14.50 -9.68
C MET A 48 -5.30 14.36 -10.35
N ASN A 49 -5.89 13.18 -10.23
CA ASN A 49 -7.22 12.88 -10.76
C ASN A 49 -8.35 13.12 -9.73
N ALA A 50 -8.08 13.76 -8.59
CA ALA A 50 -9.06 13.96 -7.52
C ALA A 50 -10.28 14.80 -7.91
N LYS A 51 -10.22 15.56 -9.03
CA LYS A 51 -11.40 16.21 -9.63
C LYS A 51 -12.38 15.20 -10.23
N SER A 52 -11.95 13.98 -10.52
CA SER A 52 -12.80 12.88 -10.93
C SER A 52 -13.31 12.15 -9.68
N HIS A 53 -14.60 12.00 -9.51
CA HIS A 53 -15.19 11.21 -8.41
C HIS A 53 -14.74 9.74 -8.43
N PHE A 54 -14.14 9.28 -9.53
CA PHE A 54 -13.75 7.88 -9.77
C PHE A 54 -12.25 7.59 -9.57
N TRP A 55 -11.47 8.53 -9.05
CA TRP A 55 -10.02 8.37 -8.95
C TRP A 55 -9.57 7.22 -8.04
N LEU A 56 -10.41 6.82 -7.08
CA LEU A 56 -10.19 5.68 -6.19
C LEU A 56 -10.73 4.36 -6.76
N GLN A 57 -11.45 4.38 -7.88
CA GLN A 57 -12.06 3.18 -8.48
C GLN A 57 -11.06 2.03 -8.71
N PRO A 58 -9.78 2.26 -9.12
CA PRO A 58 -8.82 1.17 -9.27
C PRO A 58 -8.54 0.37 -7.99
N LEU A 59 -8.86 0.94 -6.81
CA LEU A 59 -8.69 0.26 -5.53
C LEU A 59 -9.77 -0.79 -5.25
N ALA A 60 -10.86 -0.80 -6.00
CA ALA A 60 -11.95 -1.75 -5.79
C ALA A 60 -11.55 -3.20 -6.09
N ASP A 61 -10.68 -3.39 -7.09
CA ASP A 61 -10.32 -4.70 -7.62
C ASP A 61 -8.85 -5.07 -7.33
N THR A 62 -8.32 -4.64 -6.19
CA THR A 62 -6.94 -4.95 -5.81
C THR A 62 -6.80 -5.24 -4.33
N LYS A 63 -5.76 -5.97 -3.96
CA LYS A 63 -5.38 -6.22 -2.56
C LYS A 63 -4.43 -5.16 -2.01
N PHE A 64 -3.70 -4.49 -2.90
CA PHE A 64 -2.70 -3.50 -2.55
C PHE A 64 -2.86 -2.28 -3.43
N GLY A 65 -2.93 -1.10 -2.80
CA GLY A 65 -2.96 0.18 -3.47
C GLY A 65 -1.70 0.99 -3.19
N PHE A 66 -1.33 1.82 -4.14
CA PHE A 66 -0.24 2.78 -3.98
C PHE A 66 -0.69 4.18 -4.38
N LEU A 67 -0.56 5.11 -3.45
CA LEU A 67 -0.77 6.53 -3.66
C LEU A 67 0.59 7.24 -3.66
N ASP A 68 1.05 7.66 -4.83
CA ASP A 68 2.34 8.31 -4.96
C ASP A 68 2.25 9.83 -4.75
N ASP A 69 3.24 10.38 -4.08
CA ASP A 69 3.45 11.81 -3.82
C ASP A 69 2.22 12.53 -3.24
N ALA A 70 1.75 12.03 -2.09
CA ALA A 70 0.63 12.64 -1.37
C ALA A 70 1.03 14.05 -0.88
N THR A 71 0.37 15.06 -1.46
CA THR A 71 0.50 16.47 -1.09
C THR A 71 -0.33 16.81 0.14
N ASP A 72 -0.19 18.02 0.67
CA ASP A 72 -1.00 18.51 1.80
C ASP A 72 -2.50 18.48 1.49
N ALA A 73 -2.91 18.83 0.28
CA ALA A 73 -4.30 18.72 -0.17
C ALA A 73 -4.79 17.26 -0.19
N CYS A 74 -3.92 16.33 -0.58
CA CYS A 74 -4.23 14.90 -0.52
C CYS A 74 -4.43 14.42 0.92
N TRP A 75 -3.56 14.81 1.85
CA TRP A 75 -3.71 14.48 3.27
C TRP A 75 -4.98 15.05 3.87
N THR A 76 -5.36 16.26 3.49
CA THR A 76 -6.65 16.86 3.90
C THR A 76 -7.84 16.03 3.39
N PHE A 77 -7.78 15.55 2.15
CA PHE A 77 -8.80 14.66 1.61
C PHE A 77 -8.86 13.32 2.37
N ILE A 78 -7.70 12.70 2.61
CA ILE A 78 -7.61 11.42 3.35
C ILE A 78 -8.18 11.60 4.76
N ASP A 79 -7.82 12.70 5.45
CA ASP A 79 -8.32 12.99 6.80
C ASP A 79 -9.83 13.24 6.84
N THR A 80 -10.38 13.83 5.80
CA THR A 80 -11.82 14.15 5.75
C THR A 80 -12.67 12.95 5.35
N TYR A 81 -12.25 12.19 4.33
CA TYR A 81 -13.12 11.23 3.66
C TYR A 81 -12.70 9.77 3.79
N MET A 82 -11.43 9.47 4.11
CA MET A 82 -10.91 8.12 4.06
C MET A 82 -10.65 7.48 5.44
N ARG A 83 -10.88 8.18 6.55
CA ARG A 83 -10.61 7.65 7.90
C ARG A 83 -11.26 6.30 8.16
N ASN A 84 -12.55 6.18 7.84
CA ASN A 84 -13.29 4.93 8.03
C ASN A 84 -12.74 3.77 7.18
N GLY A 85 -12.37 4.08 5.93
CA GLY A 85 -11.73 3.10 5.06
C GLY A 85 -10.38 2.61 5.59
N LEU A 86 -9.58 3.52 6.16
CA LEU A 86 -8.31 3.18 6.80
C LEU A 86 -8.49 2.39 8.11
N ASP A 87 -9.65 2.48 8.75
CA ASP A 87 -10.03 1.64 9.89
C ASP A 87 -10.42 0.20 9.47
N GLY A 88 -10.51 -0.06 8.15
CA GLY A 88 -10.99 -1.33 7.60
C GLY A 88 -12.52 -1.43 7.51
N THR A 89 -13.24 -0.33 7.76
CA THR A 89 -14.70 -0.26 7.59
C THR A 89 -15.04 -0.18 6.10
N PRO A 90 -16.11 -0.85 5.64
CA PRO A 90 -16.57 -0.70 4.26
C PRO A 90 -16.91 0.75 3.94
N VAL A 91 -16.51 1.19 2.75
CA VAL A 91 -16.80 2.52 2.20
C VAL A 91 -17.49 2.37 0.86
N CYS A 92 -18.30 3.36 0.51
CA CYS A 92 -18.96 3.42 -0.78
C CYS A 92 -18.09 4.21 -1.75
N LEU A 93 -17.77 3.62 -2.91
CA LEU A 93 -17.05 4.28 -3.99
C LEU A 93 -17.95 4.46 -5.20
N ASP A 94 -17.88 5.65 -5.77
CA ASP A 94 -18.51 5.91 -7.05
C ASP A 94 -17.78 5.14 -8.16
N SER A 95 -18.56 4.52 -9.03
CA SER A 95 -18.06 3.76 -10.17
C SER A 95 -18.60 4.35 -11.46
N LYS A 96 -17.71 4.53 -12.45
CA LYS A 96 -18.09 5.11 -13.74
C LYS A 96 -19.12 4.23 -14.44
N HIS A 97 -20.27 4.84 -14.83
CA HIS A 97 -21.37 4.16 -15.51
C HIS A 97 -21.99 2.96 -14.77
N ARG A 98 -21.83 2.89 -13.45
CA ARG A 98 -22.41 1.84 -12.59
C ARG A 98 -22.93 2.46 -11.31
N ASN A 99 -23.76 1.73 -10.59
CA ASN A 99 -24.14 2.11 -9.23
C ASN A 99 -22.90 2.14 -8.32
N PRO A 100 -22.90 3.02 -7.30
CA PRO A 100 -21.84 3.01 -6.28
C PRO A 100 -21.66 1.62 -5.70
N ILE A 101 -20.39 1.24 -5.47
CA ILE A 101 -20.05 -0.08 -4.92
C ILE A 101 -19.53 0.05 -3.51
N GLN A 102 -19.93 -0.88 -2.65
CA GLN A 102 -19.40 -0.96 -1.30
C GLN A 102 -18.17 -1.86 -1.29
N ILE A 103 -17.04 -1.32 -0.84
CA ILE A 103 -15.79 -2.06 -0.76
C ILE A 103 -15.10 -1.84 0.59
N ARG A 104 -14.20 -2.74 0.96
CA ARG A 104 -13.15 -2.45 1.93
C ARG A 104 -11.93 -1.94 1.17
N LEU A 105 -11.35 -0.84 1.62
CA LEU A 105 -10.12 -0.34 1.00
C LEU A 105 -9.03 -1.42 1.09
N PRO A 106 -8.24 -1.60 0.02
CA PRO A 106 -7.07 -2.47 0.08
C PRO A 106 -6.03 -1.90 1.03
N ALA A 107 -5.04 -2.71 1.38
CA ALA A 107 -3.85 -2.23 2.05
C ALA A 107 -3.17 -1.14 1.21
N LEU A 108 -2.86 0.02 1.81
CA LEU A 108 -2.35 1.19 1.11
C LEU A 108 -0.88 1.46 1.45
N PHE A 109 -0.08 1.67 0.42
CA PHE A 109 1.21 2.32 0.53
C PHE A 109 1.08 3.76 0.05
N ILE A 110 1.67 4.69 0.77
CA ILE A 110 1.64 6.12 0.42
C ILE A 110 3.06 6.67 0.48
N THR A 111 3.46 7.43 -0.54
CA THR A 111 4.67 8.24 -0.45
C THR A 111 4.31 9.71 -0.29
N SER A 112 5.13 10.46 0.44
CA SER A 112 4.89 11.88 0.66
C SER A 112 6.18 12.63 0.95
N ASN A 113 6.19 13.91 0.64
CA ASN A 113 7.21 14.86 1.11
C ASN A 113 6.75 15.61 2.37
N VAL A 114 5.51 15.38 2.82
CA VAL A 114 4.94 15.96 4.04
C VAL A 114 5.13 14.98 5.19
N ASP A 115 5.66 15.45 6.32
CA ASP A 115 5.80 14.66 7.56
C ASP A 115 4.46 14.59 8.30
N VAL A 116 3.53 13.79 7.79
CA VAL A 116 2.15 13.69 8.27
C VAL A 116 2.05 13.35 9.76
N ASP A 117 2.99 12.61 10.31
CA ASP A 117 3.03 12.22 11.73
C ASP A 117 3.49 13.36 12.66
N LYS A 118 4.09 14.42 12.12
CA LYS A 118 4.47 15.62 12.88
C LYS A 118 3.44 16.73 12.78
N GLU A 119 2.55 16.67 11.79
CA GLU A 119 1.53 17.67 11.56
C GLU A 119 0.34 17.48 12.50
N THR A 120 0.14 18.41 13.44
CA THR A 120 -0.95 18.34 14.43
C THR A 120 -2.34 18.35 13.80
N LYS A 121 -2.50 18.98 12.64
CA LYS A 121 -3.76 19.01 11.89
C LYS A 121 -4.24 17.62 11.45
N TYR A 122 -3.33 16.64 11.33
CA TYR A 122 -3.63 15.26 10.95
C TYR A 122 -3.59 14.28 12.13
N SER A 123 -3.75 14.76 13.35
CA SER A 123 -3.70 13.94 14.58
C SER A 123 -4.63 12.73 14.55
N TYR A 124 -5.79 12.84 13.89
CA TYR A 124 -6.72 11.72 13.73
C TYR A 124 -6.19 10.60 12.82
N LEU A 125 -5.23 10.89 11.94
CA LEU A 125 -4.60 9.88 11.09
C LEU A 125 -3.46 9.14 11.80
N HIS A 126 -2.83 9.72 12.82
CA HIS A 126 -1.63 9.15 13.45
C HIS A 126 -1.85 7.71 13.95
N SER A 127 -3.04 7.38 14.45
CA SER A 127 -3.35 6.02 14.89
C SER A 127 -3.57 5.02 13.76
N ARG A 128 -3.76 5.49 12.53
CA ARG A 128 -4.11 4.71 11.33
C ARG A 128 -2.94 4.50 10.38
N LEU A 129 -1.90 5.30 10.55
CA LEU A 129 -0.74 5.31 9.67
C LEU A 129 0.47 4.67 10.37
N LYS A 130 1.24 3.90 9.62
CA LYS A 130 2.59 3.50 10.03
C LYS A 130 3.59 4.24 9.16
N VAL A 131 4.27 5.23 9.75
CA VAL A 131 5.17 6.13 9.01
C VAL A 131 6.62 5.64 9.11
N PHE A 132 7.31 5.67 7.97
CA PHE A 132 8.74 5.41 7.83
C PHE A 132 9.41 6.59 7.14
N HIS A 133 10.49 7.09 7.74
CA HIS A 133 11.21 8.26 7.26
C HIS A 133 12.43 7.87 6.41
N PHE A 134 12.50 8.39 5.20
CA PHE A 134 13.64 8.29 4.31
C PHE A 134 14.47 9.56 4.41
N HIS A 135 15.58 9.53 5.12
CA HIS A 135 16.39 10.72 5.39
C HIS A 135 17.55 10.92 4.41
N LYS A 136 18.02 9.84 3.79
CA LYS A 136 19.21 9.87 2.93
C LYS A 136 18.80 9.89 1.47
N LYS A 137 19.51 10.70 0.68
CA LYS A 137 19.36 10.66 -0.79
C LYS A 137 19.71 9.26 -1.31
N MET A 138 18.97 8.82 -2.29
CA MET A 138 19.24 7.55 -2.97
C MET A 138 20.56 7.66 -3.74
N PRO A 139 21.50 6.73 -3.58
CA PRO A 139 22.73 6.73 -4.34
C PRO A 139 22.43 6.38 -5.81
N LEU A 140 22.95 7.20 -6.72
CA LEU A 140 22.83 7.02 -8.14
C LEU A 140 24.21 6.78 -8.76
N ASP A 141 24.24 6.06 -9.88
CA ASP A 141 25.45 5.91 -10.71
C ASP A 141 25.74 7.18 -11.54
N GLY A 142 26.80 7.17 -12.32
CA GLY A 142 27.18 8.29 -13.18
C GLY A 142 26.18 8.56 -14.33
N HIS A 143 25.23 7.69 -14.58
CA HIS A 143 24.17 7.81 -15.58
C HIS A 143 22.81 8.20 -14.98
N GLY A 144 22.74 8.38 -13.63
CA GLY A 144 21.51 8.74 -12.94
C GLY A 144 20.60 7.54 -12.60
N ASN A 145 21.06 6.30 -12.76
CA ASN A 145 20.32 5.12 -12.36
C ASN A 145 20.59 4.78 -10.88
N PRO A 146 19.65 4.09 -10.21
CA PRO A 146 19.89 3.60 -8.87
C PRO A 146 21.13 2.71 -8.79
N LEU A 147 22.06 3.02 -7.88
CA LEU A 147 23.28 2.22 -7.68
C LEU A 147 22.93 0.78 -7.24
N TYR A 148 21.82 0.62 -6.51
CA TYR A 148 21.31 -0.67 -6.05
C TYR A 148 19.90 -0.89 -6.61
N PRO A 149 19.76 -1.52 -7.78
CA PRO A 149 18.45 -1.79 -8.35
C PRO A 149 17.67 -2.79 -7.51
N ILE A 150 16.39 -2.50 -7.28
CA ILE A 150 15.46 -3.42 -6.63
C ILE A 150 14.68 -4.14 -7.71
N THR A 151 14.85 -5.45 -7.78
CA THR A 151 14.23 -6.32 -8.78
C THR A 151 13.22 -7.28 -8.14
N ASP A 152 12.40 -7.93 -8.95
CA ASP A 152 11.47 -8.96 -8.48
C ASP A 152 12.19 -10.12 -7.80
N ALA A 153 13.41 -10.47 -8.26
CA ALA A 153 14.25 -11.48 -7.61
C ALA A 153 14.63 -11.10 -6.18
N ASN A 154 14.87 -9.80 -5.92
CA ASN A 154 15.13 -9.30 -4.56
C ASN A 154 13.88 -9.45 -3.68
N TRP A 155 12.70 -9.06 -4.19
CA TRP A 155 11.45 -9.22 -3.47
C TRP A 155 11.09 -10.69 -3.22
N ASN A 156 11.27 -11.55 -4.21
CA ASN A 156 11.06 -12.99 -4.04
C ASN A 156 11.97 -13.56 -2.96
N SER A 157 13.27 -13.23 -2.98
CA SER A 157 14.23 -13.65 -1.94
C SER A 157 13.83 -13.10 -0.55
N PHE A 158 13.39 -11.84 -0.49
CA PHE A 158 12.95 -11.19 0.76
C PHE A 158 11.74 -11.94 1.35
N PHE A 159 10.69 -12.14 0.58
CA PHE A 159 9.47 -12.79 1.06
C PHE A 159 9.71 -14.27 1.38
N THR A 160 10.52 -14.98 0.59
CA THR A 160 10.88 -16.38 0.87
C THR A 160 11.61 -16.54 2.20
N LYS A 161 12.60 -15.69 2.46
CA LYS A 161 13.39 -15.74 3.70
C LYS A 161 12.57 -15.35 4.94
N LEU A 162 11.57 -14.52 4.76
CA LEU A 162 10.80 -13.93 5.85
C LEU A 162 9.38 -14.49 5.95
N GLU A 163 9.06 -15.52 5.18
CA GLU A 163 7.74 -16.15 5.11
C GLU A 163 7.16 -16.45 6.49
N LYS A 164 7.93 -17.11 7.35
CA LYS A 164 7.52 -17.44 8.72
C LYS A 164 7.31 -16.20 9.59
N GLN A 165 8.14 -15.16 9.40
CA GLN A 165 8.04 -13.91 10.19
C GLN A 165 6.86 -13.05 9.76
N LEU A 166 6.50 -13.11 8.48
CA LEU A 166 5.36 -12.41 7.89
C LEU A 166 4.06 -13.20 8.03
N ASP A 167 4.16 -14.48 8.41
CA ASP A 167 3.01 -15.38 8.54
C ASP A 167 2.21 -15.48 7.22
N ILE A 168 2.96 -15.66 6.12
CA ILE A 168 2.43 -15.78 4.76
C ILE A 168 2.44 -17.26 4.37
N CYS A 169 1.30 -17.77 3.87
CA CYS A 169 1.24 -19.09 3.26
C CYS A 169 1.45 -18.96 1.75
N ARG A 170 2.34 -19.76 1.18
CA ARG A 170 2.44 -19.93 -0.28
C ARG A 170 1.24 -20.76 -0.74
N SER A 171 0.59 -20.31 -1.82
CA SER A 171 -0.33 -21.20 -2.53
C SER A 171 0.50 -22.36 -3.10
N PRO A 172 0.03 -23.63 -3.00
CA PRO A 172 0.65 -24.70 -3.74
C PRO A 172 0.66 -24.32 -5.23
N GLU A 173 1.80 -24.43 -5.87
CA GLU A 173 1.93 -24.19 -7.30
C GLU A 173 0.95 -25.10 -8.02
N SER A 174 -0.02 -24.53 -8.72
CA SER A 174 -0.79 -25.29 -9.68
C SER A 174 0.12 -25.56 -10.89
N ASP A 175 0.32 -26.81 -11.20
CA ASP A 175 1.19 -27.35 -12.26
C ASP A 175 0.66 -27.03 -13.68
N ASN A 176 -0.14 -25.99 -13.85
CA ASN A 176 -0.70 -25.51 -15.10
C ASN A 176 -0.28 -24.06 -15.35
N GLY A 177 0.64 -23.88 -16.26
CA GLY A 177 1.32 -22.74 -16.86
C GLY A 177 0.63 -21.37 -17.01
N GLU A 178 -0.22 -20.97 -16.08
CA GLU A 178 -0.74 -19.60 -15.98
C GLU A 178 -0.12 -18.93 -14.76
N SER A 179 0.42 -17.73 -14.96
CA SER A 179 1.07 -16.86 -13.99
C SER A 179 0.15 -16.58 -12.79
N GLU A 180 0.08 -17.51 -11.83
CA GLU A 180 -0.64 -17.32 -10.58
C GLU A 180 0.18 -16.49 -9.58
N ARG A 181 -0.52 -15.66 -8.84
CA ARG A 181 0.01 -14.73 -7.85
C ARG A 181 0.88 -15.46 -6.84
N PRO A 182 2.12 -15.03 -6.57
CA PRO A 182 3.08 -15.76 -5.75
C PRO A 182 2.70 -15.93 -4.28
N PHE A 183 1.70 -15.20 -3.76
CA PHE A 183 1.33 -15.24 -2.34
C PHE A 183 -0.17 -15.03 -2.08
N ARG A 184 -0.73 -15.80 -1.13
CA ARG A 184 -2.05 -15.54 -0.52
C ARG A 184 -1.86 -15.16 0.96
N CYS A 185 -2.56 -14.13 1.43
CA CYS A 185 -2.71 -13.92 2.88
C CYS A 185 -3.59 -15.00 3.47
N CYS A 186 -3.12 -15.68 4.51
CA CYS A 186 -3.93 -16.59 5.33
C CYS A 186 -4.85 -15.76 6.25
N ALA A 187 -5.77 -14.97 5.70
CA ALA A 187 -6.88 -14.43 6.48
C ALA A 187 -7.96 -15.50 6.50
N GLY A 188 -8.28 -15.98 7.71
CA GLY A 188 -9.18 -17.11 7.95
C GLY A 188 -10.48 -17.01 7.17
N GLU A 189 -10.93 -18.15 6.66
CA GLU A 189 -12.29 -18.32 6.17
C GLU A 189 -13.27 -18.02 7.31
N PRO A 190 -14.39 -17.31 7.04
CA PRO A 190 -15.44 -17.17 8.05
C PRO A 190 -15.97 -18.57 8.36
N ALA A 191 -15.95 -18.93 9.65
CA ALA A 191 -16.56 -20.16 10.13
C ALA A 191 -17.99 -20.25 9.59
N GLY A 192 -18.29 -21.39 8.97
CA GLY A 192 -19.58 -21.65 8.35
C GLY A 192 -20.70 -21.50 9.35
N THR A 193 -21.75 -20.85 8.91
CA THR A 193 -23.06 -20.81 9.55
C THR A 193 -23.66 -22.22 9.61
N LEU A 194 -23.95 -22.67 10.82
CA LEU A 194 -24.99 -23.70 11.10
C LEU A 194 -26.35 -23.06 10.98
#